data_4bae6917e71c02cfc1290930d25b9670
#
_entry.id   4bae6917e71c02cfc1290930d25b9670
#
_cell.length_a   1.000
_cell.length_b   1.000
_cell.length_c   1.000
_cell.angle_alpha   90.00
_cell.angle_beta   90.00
_cell.angle_gamma   90.00
#
_symmetry.space_group_name_H-M   'P 1'
#
loop_
_entity.id
_entity.type
_entity.pdbx_description
1 polymer ?
#
loop_
_entity_poly.entity_id
_entity_poly.type
_entity_poly.pdbx_seq_one_letter_code
_entity_poly.pdbx_strand_id
1 'polypeptide(L)'
;VVEAKEALIKEAEKTSLSDDFKKATEKMTSLMDEWKASGNAGKKTDDELWDRFNAARQKFYDRKHQNWENRAAQFENAKKVKEDLIEKARALQDSEEWQKTSAKYKELMDAWKAAGNAGREFDDDLWNAFNEARQKFYAKRNEFYEKLHAEHDEKYAEKQALVKEAKSIAGLQEYTREQTAMMKELSN
;
A
#
# COMPACT_ATOMS: atom_id res chain seq x y z
N VAL A 1 -49.17 1.68 26.08
CA VAL A 1 -48.87 1.57 24.62
C VAL A 1 -48.16 2.82 24.16
N VAL A 2 -48.74 4.05 24.30
CA VAL A 2 -48.14 5.32 23.81
C VAL A 2 -46.72 5.52 24.40
N GLU A 3 -46.56 5.48 25.71
CA GLU A 3 -45.26 5.65 26.37
C GLU A 3 -44.21 4.64 25.89
N ALA A 4 -44.63 3.38 25.69
CA ALA A 4 -43.72 2.36 25.17
C ALA A 4 -43.28 2.69 23.73
N LYS A 5 -44.17 3.13 22.86
CA LYS A 5 -43.84 3.55 21.50
C LYS A 5 -42.97 4.80 21.47
N GLU A 6 -43.22 5.76 22.33
CA GLU A 6 -42.32 6.94 22.46
C GLU A 6 -40.90 6.57 22.91
N ALA A 7 -40.79 5.61 23.82
CA ALA A 7 -39.46 5.10 24.22
C ALA A 7 -38.75 4.41 23.04
N LEU A 8 -39.46 3.63 22.24
CA LEU A 8 -38.93 2.99 21.02
C LEU A 8 -38.51 4.04 19.97
N ILE A 9 -39.28 5.11 19.81
CA ILE A 9 -38.89 6.22 18.92
C ILE A 9 -37.59 6.86 19.36
N LYS A 10 -37.46 7.21 20.64
CA LYS A 10 -36.22 7.80 21.18
C LYS A 10 -35.01 6.90 20.97
N GLU A 11 -35.16 5.60 21.18
CA GLU A 11 -34.08 4.64 20.98
C GLU A 11 -33.77 4.47 19.48
N ALA A 12 -34.75 4.50 18.60
CA ALA A 12 -34.55 4.48 17.16
C ALA A 12 -33.83 5.76 16.67
N GLU A 13 -34.23 6.93 17.15
CA GLU A 13 -33.56 8.20 16.86
C GLU A 13 -32.10 8.17 17.28
N LYS A 14 -31.79 7.71 18.50
CA LYS A 14 -30.42 7.52 18.99
C LYS A 14 -29.64 6.53 18.13
N THR A 15 -30.22 5.38 17.84
CA THR A 15 -29.61 4.33 17.01
C THR A 15 -29.37 4.82 15.57
N SER A 16 -30.20 5.71 15.05
CA SER A 16 -30.06 6.29 13.72
C SER A 16 -28.77 7.11 13.53
N LEU A 17 -28.17 7.57 14.60
CA LEU A 17 -26.93 8.36 14.60
C LEU A 17 -25.68 7.50 14.77
N SER A 18 -25.82 6.19 15.05
CA SER A 18 -24.68 5.29 15.28
C SER A 18 -23.87 5.08 14.00
N ASP A 19 -22.54 5.03 14.13
CA ASP A 19 -21.62 4.68 13.05
C ASP A 19 -21.25 3.19 13.06
N ASP A 20 -21.61 2.43 14.10
CA ASP A 20 -21.57 0.97 14.11
C ASP A 20 -22.81 0.40 13.42
N PHE A 21 -22.79 0.44 12.08
CA PHE A 21 -23.93 0.01 11.25
C PHE A 21 -24.33 -1.45 11.47
N LYS A 22 -23.43 -2.32 11.92
CA LYS A 22 -23.74 -3.72 12.19
C LYS A 22 -24.64 -3.83 13.42
N LYS A 23 -24.16 -3.35 14.58
CA LYS A 23 -24.94 -3.37 15.83
C LYS A 23 -26.21 -2.54 15.73
N ALA A 24 -26.14 -1.39 15.06
CA ALA A 24 -27.31 -0.55 14.86
C ALA A 24 -28.37 -1.23 13.97
N THR A 25 -27.98 -2.04 13.00
CA THR A 25 -28.95 -2.83 12.18
C THR A 25 -29.65 -3.87 13.05
N GLU A 26 -28.90 -4.60 13.87
CA GLU A 26 -29.48 -5.58 14.82
C GLU A 26 -30.45 -4.90 15.79
N LYS A 27 -30.04 -3.74 16.35
CA LYS A 27 -30.90 -2.95 17.23
C LYS A 27 -32.16 -2.42 16.55
N MET A 28 -32.05 -1.88 15.31
CA MET A 28 -33.22 -1.43 14.55
C MET A 28 -34.21 -2.56 14.24
N THR A 29 -33.73 -3.77 14.02
CA THR A 29 -34.56 -4.96 13.84
C THR A 29 -35.29 -5.30 15.13
N SER A 30 -34.61 -5.34 16.30
CA SER A 30 -35.22 -5.55 17.59
C SER A 30 -36.29 -4.49 17.90
N LEU A 31 -35.99 -3.20 17.68
CA LEU A 31 -36.94 -2.12 17.90
C LEU A 31 -38.19 -2.26 17.03
N MET A 32 -38.08 -2.78 15.81
CA MET A 32 -39.25 -3.06 14.95
C MET A 32 -40.11 -4.19 15.51
N ASP A 33 -39.48 -5.25 16.05
CA ASP A 33 -40.24 -6.36 16.65
C ASP A 33 -40.91 -5.94 17.96
N GLU A 34 -40.23 -5.14 18.78
CA GLU A 34 -40.80 -4.53 19.98
C GLU A 34 -41.97 -3.57 19.63
N TRP A 35 -41.83 -2.82 18.51
CA TRP A 35 -42.92 -1.97 17.99
C TRP A 35 -44.17 -2.77 17.66
N LYS A 36 -44.02 -3.87 16.93
CA LYS A 36 -45.13 -4.76 16.57
C LYS A 36 -45.79 -5.38 17.81
N ALA A 37 -45.01 -5.68 18.81
CA ALA A 37 -45.50 -6.27 20.06
C ALA A 37 -46.18 -5.27 21.00
N SER A 38 -45.92 -3.95 20.83
CA SER A 38 -46.41 -2.90 21.75
C SER A 38 -47.92 -2.63 21.71
N GLY A 39 -48.61 -3.19 20.73
CA GLY A 39 -50.05 -3.01 20.56
C GLY A 39 -50.44 -1.73 19.83
N ASN A 40 -51.73 -1.40 19.83
CA ASN A 40 -52.31 -0.26 19.09
C ASN A 40 -52.69 0.85 20.08
N ALA A 41 -52.33 2.12 19.77
CA ALA A 41 -52.59 3.30 20.58
C ALA A 41 -53.81 4.12 20.09
N GLY A 42 -54.58 3.56 19.14
CA GLY A 42 -55.62 4.26 18.41
C GLY A 42 -55.11 4.83 17.08
N LYS A 43 -55.93 4.75 16.05
CA LYS A 43 -55.52 4.96 14.65
C LYS A 43 -54.70 6.25 14.44
N LYS A 44 -55.24 7.40 14.84
CA LYS A 44 -54.57 8.69 14.65
C LYS A 44 -53.21 8.77 15.40
N THR A 45 -53.21 8.40 16.65
CA THR A 45 -52.01 8.45 17.49
C THR A 45 -50.98 7.44 17.02
N ASP A 46 -51.42 6.25 16.59
CA ASP A 46 -50.54 5.23 16.04
C ASP A 46 -49.87 5.67 14.73
N ASP A 47 -50.62 6.32 13.85
CA ASP A 47 -50.12 6.84 12.58
C ASP A 47 -49.02 7.93 12.85
N GLU A 48 -49.25 8.88 13.77
CA GLU A 48 -48.29 9.92 14.13
C GLU A 48 -47.01 9.33 14.78
N LEU A 49 -47.14 8.36 15.67
CA LEU A 49 -46.02 7.68 16.29
C LEU A 49 -45.27 6.82 15.28
N TRP A 50 -45.98 6.16 14.37
CA TRP A 50 -45.36 5.36 13.30
C TRP A 50 -44.51 6.22 12.37
N ASP A 51 -45.03 7.36 11.94
CA ASP A 51 -44.32 8.29 11.04
C ASP A 51 -42.98 8.71 11.66
N ARG A 52 -42.96 9.04 12.95
CA ARG A 52 -41.75 9.41 13.68
C ARG A 52 -40.76 8.22 13.80
N PHE A 53 -41.25 7.05 14.17
CA PHE A 53 -40.44 5.84 14.27
C PHE A 53 -39.84 5.45 12.92
N ASN A 54 -40.70 5.48 11.87
CA ASN A 54 -40.27 5.14 10.51
C ASN A 54 -39.27 6.17 9.94
N ALA A 55 -39.44 7.44 10.24
CA ALA A 55 -38.51 8.48 9.85
C ALA A 55 -37.11 8.23 10.46
N ALA A 56 -37.01 7.84 11.74
CA ALA A 56 -35.76 7.47 12.37
C ALA A 56 -35.12 6.25 11.71
N ARG A 57 -35.90 5.23 11.40
CA ARG A 57 -35.42 4.03 10.67
C ARG A 57 -34.93 4.40 9.28
N GLN A 58 -35.72 5.17 8.53
CA GLN A 58 -35.36 5.59 7.18
C GLN A 58 -34.03 6.34 7.18
N LYS A 59 -33.87 7.31 8.09
CA LYS A 59 -32.62 8.04 8.28
C LYS A 59 -31.42 7.13 8.52
N PHE A 60 -31.60 6.07 9.32
CA PHE A 60 -30.53 5.08 9.56
C PHE A 60 -30.17 4.32 8.29
N TYR A 61 -31.15 3.80 7.57
CA TYR A 61 -30.89 3.00 6.36
C TYR A 61 -30.32 3.83 5.23
N ASP A 62 -30.74 5.10 5.09
CA ASP A 62 -30.16 6.03 4.12
C ASP A 62 -28.68 6.31 4.42
N ARG A 63 -28.34 6.57 5.70
CA ARG A 63 -26.93 6.72 6.13
C ARG A 63 -26.11 5.44 5.89
N LYS A 64 -26.67 4.30 6.20
CA LYS A 64 -26.02 3.00 5.97
C LYS A 64 -25.75 2.78 4.49
N HIS A 65 -26.73 3.06 3.64
CA HIS A 65 -26.61 2.94 2.18
C HIS A 65 -25.54 3.90 1.64
N GLN A 66 -25.59 5.16 2.04
CA GLN A 66 -24.61 6.15 1.63
C GLN A 66 -23.18 5.80 2.09
N ASN A 67 -23.02 5.26 3.32
CA ASN A 67 -21.73 4.78 3.77
C ASN A 67 -21.22 3.61 2.92
N TRP A 68 -22.09 2.70 2.54
CA TRP A 68 -21.74 1.58 1.66
C TRP A 68 -21.30 2.06 0.28
N GLU A 69 -22.07 2.97 -0.34
CA GLU A 69 -21.73 3.56 -1.65
C GLU A 69 -20.41 4.32 -1.60
N ASN A 70 -20.18 5.13 -0.56
CA ASN A 70 -18.93 5.85 -0.38
C ASN A 70 -17.72 4.89 -0.25
N ARG A 71 -17.86 3.79 0.49
CA ARG A 71 -16.81 2.77 0.60
C ARG A 71 -16.55 2.05 -0.73
N ALA A 72 -17.60 1.71 -1.46
CA ALA A 72 -17.48 1.10 -2.78
C ALA A 72 -16.75 2.04 -3.76
N ALA A 73 -17.11 3.33 -3.76
CA ALA A 73 -16.44 4.34 -4.57
C ALA A 73 -14.96 4.53 -4.17
N GLN A 74 -14.65 4.50 -2.88
CA GLN A 74 -13.26 4.56 -2.39
C GLN A 74 -12.44 3.35 -2.85
N PHE A 75 -13.00 2.13 -2.79
CA PHE A 75 -12.33 0.92 -3.26
C PHE A 75 -12.08 0.95 -4.76
N GLU A 76 -13.06 1.38 -5.54
CA GLU A 76 -12.93 1.51 -6.99
C GLU A 76 -11.86 2.56 -7.37
N ASN A 77 -11.84 3.69 -6.68
CA ASN A 77 -10.82 4.71 -6.89
C ASN A 77 -9.42 4.20 -6.52
N ALA A 78 -9.29 3.53 -5.37
CA ALA A 78 -8.01 2.94 -4.96
C ALA A 78 -7.52 1.89 -5.95
N LYS A 79 -8.43 1.06 -6.50
CA LYS A 79 -8.12 0.08 -7.54
C LYS A 79 -7.54 0.74 -8.79
N LYS A 80 -8.22 1.77 -9.32
CA LYS A 80 -7.76 2.52 -10.51
C LYS A 80 -6.38 3.16 -10.30
N VAL A 81 -6.17 3.78 -9.15
CA VAL A 81 -4.87 4.38 -8.80
C VAL A 81 -3.80 3.31 -8.75
N LYS A 82 -4.05 2.15 -8.13
CA LYS A 82 -3.09 1.04 -8.05
C LYS A 82 -2.80 0.43 -9.42
N GLU A 83 -3.79 0.27 -10.29
CA GLU A 83 -3.60 -0.17 -11.68
C GLU A 83 -2.68 0.78 -12.45
N ASP A 84 -2.88 2.09 -12.35
CA ASP A 84 -1.99 3.10 -12.96
C ASP A 84 -0.54 3.02 -12.39
N LEU A 85 -0.40 2.80 -11.09
CA LEU A 85 0.91 2.61 -10.45
C LEU A 85 1.60 1.34 -10.93
N ILE A 86 0.87 0.26 -11.20
CA ILE A 86 1.41 -0.98 -11.77
C ILE A 86 1.94 -0.71 -13.17
N GLU A 87 1.21 -0.01 -14.02
CA GLU A 87 1.66 0.34 -15.38
C GLU A 87 2.93 1.19 -15.33
N LYS A 88 3.00 2.17 -14.43
CA LYS A 88 4.22 2.98 -14.20
C LYS A 88 5.38 2.13 -13.71
N ALA A 89 5.15 1.18 -12.81
CA ALA A 89 6.19 0.27 -12.32
C ALA A 89 6.70 -0.65 -13.44
N ARG A 90 5.81 -1.19 -14.28
CA ARG A 90 6.17 -2.01 -15.44
C ARG A 90 7.00 -1.23 -16.47
N ALA A 91 6.68 0.03 -16.72
CA ALA A 91 7.45 0.88 -17.61
C ALA A 91 8.90 1.13 -17.13
N LEU A 92 9.14 1.00 -15.82
CA LEU A 92 10.43 1.22 -15.18
C LEU A 92 11.24 -0.06 -14.94
N GLN A 93 10.63 -1.25 -15.03
CA GLN A 93 11.23 -2.53 -14.61
C GLN A 93 12.51 -2.92 -15.36
N ASP A 94 12.70 -2.37 -16.56
CA ASP A 94 13.85 -2.66 -17.42
C ASP A 94 14.82 -1.47 -17.55
N SER A 95 14.63 -0.41 -16.74
CA SER A 95 15.49 0.79 -16.74
C SER A 95 16.87 0.50 -16.19
N GLU A 96 17.89 1.06 -16.81
CA GLU A 96 19.29 1.04 -16.37
C GLU A 96 19.71 2.33 -15.62
N GLU A 97 18.82 3.31 -15.49
CA GLU A 97 19.04 4.52 -14.69
C GLU A 97 18.88 4.22 -13.19
N TRP A 98 19.77 3.41 -12.60
CA TRP A 98 19.60 2.78 -11.30
C TRP A 98 19.20 3.73 -10.16
N GLN A 99 19.87 4.87 -10.02
CA GLN A 99 19.59 5.83 -8.94
C GLN A 99 18.25 6.54 -9.16
N LYS A 100 18.03 7.05 -10.36
CA LYS A 100 16.82 7.79 -10.71
C LYS A 100 15.57 6.89 -10.65
N THR A 101 15.69 5.68 -11.16
CA THR A 101 14.58 4.72 -11.14
C THR A 101 14.31 4.19 -9.74
N SER A 102 15.34 4.01 -8.90
CA SER A 102 15.15 3.67 -7.48
C SER A 102 14.36 4.77 -6.74
N ALA A 103 14.64 6.04 -7.02
CA ALA A 103 13.88 7.16 -6.45
C ALA A 103 12.42 7.14 -6.92
N LYS A 104 12.18 6.89 -8.21
CA LYS A 104 10.82 6.74 -8.76
C LYS A 104 10.04 5.58 -8.12
N TYR A 105 10.67 4.42 -7.90
CA TYR A 105 10.02 3.31 -7.20
C TYR A 105 9.67 3.64 -5.75
N LYS A 106 10.46 4.47 -5.09
CA LYS A 106 10.11 4.99 -3.76
C LYS A 106 8.85 5.86 -3.81
N GLU A 107 8.79 6.78 -4.77
CA GLU A 107 7.60 7.63 -4.99
C GLU A 107 6.36 6.80 -5.33
N LEU A 108 6.49 5.78 -6.20
CA LEU A 108 5.40 4.86 -6.53
C LEU A 108 4.93 4.07 -5.29
N MET A 109 5.85 3.66 -4.42
CA MET A 109 5.51 2.98 -3.17
C MET A 109 4.76 3.89 -2.19
N ASP A 110 5.16 5.15 -2.08
CA ASP A 110 4.48 6.13 -1.23
C ASP A 110 3.07 6.43 -1.79
N ALA A 111 2.93 6.58 -3.10
CA ALA A 111 1.64 6.70 -3.76
C ALA A 111 0.76 5.44 -3.59
N TRP A 112 1.36 4.24 -3.63
CA TRP A 112 0.66 2.98 -3.36
C TRP A 112 0.02 2.95 -1.97
N LYS A 113 0.79 3.34 -0.96
CA LYS A 113 0.29 3.43 0.43
C LYS A 113 -0.82 4.47 0.56
N ALA A 114 -0.67 5.61 -0.09
CA ALA A 114 -1.65 6.69 -0.08
C ALA A 114 -2.96 6.33 -0.81
N ALA A 115 -2.92 5.45 -1.81
CA ALA A 115 -4.10 5.00 -2.55
C ALA A 115 -5.13 4.26 -1.68
N GLY A 116 -4.69 3.70 -0.55
CA GLY A 116 -5.56 2.98 0.36
C GLY A 116 -5.89 1.56 -0.10
N ASN A 117 -7.01 1.02 0.39
CA ASN A 117 -7.46 -0.35 0.14
C ASN A 117 -8.40 -0.40 -1.08
N ALA A 118 -8.16 -1.32 -2.02
CA ALA A 118 -8.98 -1.54 -3.21
C ALA A 118 -10.02 -2.65 -3.03
N GLY A 119 -10.16 -3.15 -1.80
CA GLY A 119 -11.00 -4.30 -1.48
C GLY A 119 -10.19 -5.59 -1.41
N ARG A 120 -10.57 -6.45 -0.48
CA ARG A 120 -9.86 -7.71 -0.18
C ARG A 120 -9.72 -8.63 -1.39
N GLU A 121 -10.66 -8.55 -2.32
CA GLU A 121 -10.68 -9.37 -3.53
C GLU A 121 -9.56 -9.00 -4.51
N PHE A 122 -9.17 -7.72 -4.57
CA PHE A 122 -8.24 -7.19 -5.56
C PHE A 122 -6.86 -6.83 -5.01
N ASP A 123 -6.76 -6.50 -3.72
CA ASP A 123 -5.54 -5.93 -3.14
C ASP A 123 -4.33 -6.86 -3.26
N ASP A 124 -4.51 -8.17 -3.08
CA ASP A 124 -3.43 -9.14 -3.16
C ASP A 124 -2.89 -9.27 -4.59
N ASP A 125 -3.78 -9.36 -5.59
CA ASP A 125 -3.39 -9.47 -7.00
C ASP A 125 -2.72 -8.19 -7.51
N LEU A 126 -3.26 -7.03 -7.14
CA LEU A 126 -2.67 -5.73 -7.46
C LEU A 126 -1.28 -5.58 -6.83
N TRP A 127 -1.13 -5.98 -5.57
CA TRP A 127 0.17 -5.96 -4.89
C TRP A 127 1.19 -6.87 -5.56
N ASN A 128 0.79 -8.10 -5.90
CA ASN A 128 1.67 -9.05 -6.56
C ASN A 128 2.17 -8.51 -7.89
N ALA A 129 1.28 -7.93 -8.71
CA ALA A 129 1.65 -7.35 -9.99
C ALA A 129 2.60 -6.15 -9.86
N PHE A 130 2.36 -5.27 -8.89
CA PHE A 130 3.23 -4.14 -8.60
C PHE A 130 4.61 -4.59 -8.11
N ASN A 131 4.63 -5.53 -7.16
CA ASN A 131 5.86 -6.02 -6.55
C ASN A 131 6.70 -6.85 -7.52
N GLU A 132 6.10 -7.59 -8.45
CA GLU A 132 6.80 -8.31 -9.52
C GLU A 132 7.64 -7.35 -10.37
N ALA A 133 7.04 -6.27 -10.87
CA ALA A 133 7.75 -5.26 -11.66
C ALA A 133 8.90 -4.61 -10.88
N ARG A 134 8.63 -4.29 -9.61
CA ARG A 134 9.63 -3.73 -8.68
C ARG A 134 10.79 -4.70 -8.45
N GLN A 135 10.50 -5.97 -8.15
CA GLN A 135 11.53 -6.99 -7.91
C GLN A 135 12.40 -7.21 -9.15
N LYS A 136 11.81 -7.22 -10.35
CA LYS A 136 12.55 -7.36 -11.60
C LYS A 136 13.59 -6.25 -11.78
N PHE A 137 13.22 -5.00 -11.51
CA PHE A 137 14.15 -3.88 -11.53
C PHE A 137 15.28 -4.04 -10.51
N TYR A 138 14.94 -4.31 -9.24
CA TYR A 138 15.95 -4.42 -8.19
C TYR A 138 16.88 -5.62 -8.38
N ALA A 139 16.41 -6.74 -8.94
CA ALA A 139 17.25 -7.87 -9.29
C ALA A 139 18.31 -7.50 -10.33
N LYS A 140 17.91 -6.83 -11.42
CA LYS A 140 18.86 -6.34 -12.45
C LYS A 140 19.85 -5.32 -11.89
N ARG A 141 19.38 -4.39 -11.07
CA ARG A 141 20.23 -3.42 -10.40
C ARG A 141 21.27 -4.11 -9.51
N ASN A 142 20.87 -5.07 -8.71
CA ASN A 142 21.78 -5.79 -7.83
C ASN A 142 22.82 -6.57 -8.64
N GLU A 143 22.42 -7.28 -9.69
CA GLU A 143 23.33 -7.97 -10.60
C GLU A 143 24.37 -7.01 -11.22
N PHE A 144 23.93 -5.82 -11.64
CA PHE A 144 24.83 -4.80 -12.16
C PHE A 144 25.89 -4.37 -11.13
N TYR A 145 25.48 -4.07 -9.91
CA TYR A 145 26.42 -3.65 -8.86
C TYR A 145 27.33 -4.78 -8.38
N GLU A 146 26.85 -6.02 -8.34
CA GLU A 146 27.68 -7.19 -8.03
C GLU A 146 28.79 -7.38 -9.08
N LYS A 147 28.47 -7.27 -10.36
CA LYS A 147 29.47 -7.30 -11.44
C LYS A 147 30.47 -6.15 -11.32
N LEU A 148 30.00 -4.94 -11.08
CA LEU A 148 30.85 -3.76 -10.91
C LEU A 148 31.82 -3.92 -9.73
N HIS A 149 31.33 -4.45 -8.62
CA HIS A 149 32.18 -4.73 -7.44
C HIS A 149 33.23 -5.81 -7.73
N ALA A 150 32.83 -6.90 -8.40
CA ALA A 150 33.77 -7.98 -8.76
C ALA A 150 34.88 -7.44 -9.68
N GLU A 151 34.55 -6.65 -10.72
CA GLU A 151 35.55 -6.02 -11.58
C GLU A 151 36.47 -5.05 -10.83
N HIS A 152 35.93 -4.31 -9.88
CA HIS A 152 36.74 -3.42 -9.03
C HIS A 152 37.71 -4.18 -8.14
N ASP A 153 37.25 -5.27 -7.52
CA ASP A 153 38.07 -6.09 -6.64
C ASP A 153 39.18 -6.79 -7.44
N GLU A 154 38.89 -7.28 -8.65
CA GLU A 154 39.90 -7.84 -9.55
C GLU A 154 40.99 -6.82 -9.88
N LYS A 155 40.60 -5.63 -10.35
CA LYS A 155 41.54 -4.53 -10.65
C LYS A 155 42.32 -4.06 -9.43
N TYR A 156 41.73 -4.10 -8.25
CA TYR A 156 42.39 -3.77 -7.01
C TYR A 156 43.44 -4.82 -6.64
N ALA A 157 43.15 -6.11 -6.80
CA ALA A 157 44.07 -7.20 -6.58
C ALA A 157 45.25 -7.15 -7.57
N GLU A 158 44.99 -6.86 -8.87
CA GLU A 158 46.04 -6.65 -9.87
C GLU A 158 46.99 -5.51 -9.47
N LYS A 159 46.43 -4.35 -9.10
CA LYS A 159 47.23 -3.20 -8.65
C LYS A 159 48.06 -3.51 -7.39
N GLN A 160 47.49 -4.25 -6.44
CA GLN A 160 48.27 -4.70 -5.25
C GLN A 160 49.43 -5.62 -5.63
N ALA A 161 49.21 -6.53 -6.58
CA ALA A 161 50.25 -7.42 -7.09
C ALA A 161 51.42 -6.63 -7.73
N LEU A 162 51.09 -5.64 -8.59
CA LEU A 162 52.07 -4.75 -9.22
C LEU A 162 52.86 -3.93 -8.18
N VAL A 163 52.17 -3.38 -7.16
CA VAL A 163 52.84 -2.65 -6.06
C VAL A 163 53.78 -3.56 -5.26
N LYS A 164 53.37 -4.81 -4.99
CA LYS A 164 54.18 -5.79 -4.29
C LYS A 164 55.46 -6.13 -5.10
N GLU A 165 55.32 -6.33 -6.41
CA GLU A 165 56.41 -6.61 -7.33
C GLU A 165 57.38 -5.42 -7.40
N ALA A 166 56.84 -4.19 -7.58
CA ALA A 166 57.66 -2.98 -7.57
C ALA A 166 58.43 -2.77 -6.27
N LYS A 167 57.80 -3.04 -5.11
CA LYS A 167 58.49 -3.00 -3.81
C LYS A 167 59.58 -4.05 -3.67
N SER A 168 59.36 -5.26 -4.22
CA SER A 168 60.37 -6.32 -4.23
C SER A 168 61.61 -5.92 -5.03
N ILE A 169 61.41 -5.32 -6.21
CA ILE A 169 62.51 -4.84 -7.06
C ILE A 169 63.24 -3.66 -6.38
N ALA A 170 62.47 -2.69 -5.82
CA ALA A 170 63.05 -1.55 -5.14
C ALA A 170 63.88 -1.87 -3.89
N GLY A 171 63.68 -3.04 -3.28
CA GLY A 171 64.44 -3.55 -2.11
C GLY A 171 65.74 -4.26 -2.47
N LEU A 172 66.09 -4.42 -3.75
CA LEU A 172 67.35 -5.02 -4.17
C LEU A 172 68.51 -4.04 -4.01
N GLN A 173 69.67 -4.56 -3.64
CA GLN A 173 70.90 -3.72 -3.47
C GLN A 173 71.52 -3.34 -4.81
N GLU A 174 71.36 -4.15 -5.83
CA GLU A 174 71.83 -3.92 -7.20
C GLU A 174 70.70 -4.15 -8.20
N TYR A 175 70.63 -3.27 -9.21
CA TYR A 175 69.60 -3.37 -10.25
C TYR A 175 70.23 -3.79 -11.58
N THR A 176 69.66 -4.84 -12.19
CA THR A 176 70.00 -5.24 -13.55
C THR A 176 69.27 -4.37 -14.56
N ARG A 177 69.69 -4.36 -15.86
CA ARG A 177 68.98 -3.71 -16.93
C ARG A 177 67.54 -4.22 -17.11
N GLU A 178 67.35 -5.51 -16.89
CA GLU A 178 66.01 -6.16 -16.96
C GLU A 178 65.10 -5.66 -15.84
N GLN A 179 65.57 -5.58 -14.60
CA GLN A 179 64.80 -5.06 -13.48
C GLN A 179 64.47 -3.58 -13.62
N THR A 180 65.33 -2.78 -14.22
CA THR A 180 65.04 -1.40 -14.55
C THR A 180 63.95 -1.29 -15.65
N ALA A 181 63.95 -2.18 -16.64
CA ALA A 181 62.91 -2.25 -17.65
C ALA A 181 61.58 -2.67 -17.06
N MET A 182 61.52 -3.68 -16.20
CA MET A 182 60.33 -4.13 -15.47
C MET A 182 59.70 -3.00 -14.63
N MET A 183 60.53 -2.26 -13.88
CA MET A 183 60.03 -1.10 -13.11
C MET A 183 59.41 -0.03 -13.97
N LYS A 184 59.92 0.13 -15.19
CA LYS A 184 59.41 1.08 -16.17
C LYS A 184 58.06 0.63 -16.78
N GLU A 185 57.89 -0.67 -17.01
CA GLU A 185 56.63 -1.26 -17.44
C GLU A 185 55.55 -1.21 -16.36
N LEU A 186 55.93 -1.49 -15.09
CA LEU A 186 55.00 -1.41 -13.95
C LEU A 186 54.53 0.03 -13.64
N SER A 187 55.20 1.05 -14.15
CA SER A 187 54.85 2.46 -13.94
C SER A 187 53.91 3.06 -15.03
N ASN A 188 53.66 2.33 -16.12
CA ASN A 188 52.76 2.72 -17.19
C ASN A 188 51.37 2.07 -17.03
#